data_1f674c8922281eed338865a623c1286e
#
_entry.id   1f674c8922281eed338865a623c1286e
#
_cell.length_a   1.000
_cell.length_b   1.000
_cell.length_c   1.000
_cell.angle_alpha   90.00
_cell.angle_beta   90.00
_cell.angle_gamma   90.00
#
_symmetry.space_group_name_H-M   'P 1'
#
loop_
_entity.id
_entity.type
_entity.pdbx_description
1 polymer ?
#
loop_
_entity_poly.entity_id
_entity_poly.type
_entity_poly.pdbx_seq_one_letter_code
_entity_poly.pdbx_strand_id
1 'polypeptide(L)'
;IDLTGCGLSKEQISSIRAATAALPVYELTLFGKTVSTDAAELDFSNIWMGTLGANVIESVLDEFPRLEKVVMCDCGISNEDMAAINDRHENVRFVWRVYFSEFSLRTDDTNFIAARVRNDFPIYSNDLEVLKYCPDLIALDLGHKDITHLNFLRYVPHLKYLILVENDVNNITPIGELQELEYLEMFWTKCEDISPLQNCKSLTDLNISYIYCRPAKCLETLVNMPQLERLWYCGNNMNDEQLAELQAALPDTEMYLAARGEPTGSTWREHPHYFEMRDAFDMYYMPGGTNGVDENGNQIIITE
;
A
#
# COMPACT_ATOMS: atom_id res chain seq x y z
N ILE A 1 -22.16 -3.29 -33.10
CA ILE A 1 -21.76 -3.86 -34.40
C ILE A 1 -20.28 -4.15 -34.33
N ASP A 2 -19.88 -5.40 -34.50
CA ASP A 2 -18.47 -5.79 -34.56
C ASP A 2 -17.95 -5.60 -36.01
N LEU A 3 -16.93 -4.78 -36.15
CA LEU A 3 -16.27 -4.46 -37.43
C LEU A 3 -14.80 -4.93 -37.43
N THR A 4 -14.42 -5.77 -36.48
CA THR A 4 -13.07 -6.33 -36.38
C THR A 4 -12.72 -7.09 -37.64
N GLY A 5 -11.55 -6.84 -38.23
CA GLY A 5 -11.09 -7.49 -39.44
C GLY A 5 -11.80 -7.09 -40.76
N CYS A 6 -12.75 -6.14 -40.73
CA CYS A 6 -13.47 -5.69 -41.93
C CYS A 6 -12.64 -4.79 -42.85
N GLY A 7 -11.45 -4.36 -42.45
CA GLY A 7 -10.56 -3.54 -43.28
C GLY A 7 -11.11 -2.15 -43.64
N LEU A 8 -11.99 -1.60 -42.81
CA LEU A 8 -12.63 -0.29 -43.05
C LEU A 8 -11.68 0.87 -42.72
N SER A 9 -11.79 1.96 -43.51
CA SER A 9 -11.10 3.21 -43.21
C SER A 9 -11.76 3.95 -42.05
N LYS A 10 -11.03 4.92 -41.43
CA LYS A 10 -11.58 5.78 -40.36
C LYS A 10 -12.84 6.53 -40.81
N GLU A 11 -12.89 7.00 -42.05
CA GLU A 11 -14.03 7.71 -42.63
C GLU A 11 -15.25 6.78 -42.76
N GLN A 12 -15.01 5.51 -43.15
CA GLN A 12 -16.07 4.49 -43.25
C GLN A 12 -16.62 4.16 -41.86
N ILE A 13 -15.74 3.97 -40.86
CA ILE A 13 -16.14 3.75 -39.47
C ILE A 13 -16.95 4.95 -38.93
N SER A 14 -16.47 6.17 -39.17
CA SER A 14 -17.18 7.41 -38.78
C SER A 14 -18.57 7.52 -39.38
N SER A 15 -18.70 7.12 -40.68
CA SER A 15 -19.99 7.10 -41.35
C SER A 15 -20.95 6.07 -40.76
N ILE A 16 -20.44 4.90 -40.36
CA ILE A 16 -21.24 3.86 -39.71
C ILE A 16 -21.69 4.36 -38.32
N ARG A 17 -20.79 4.99 -37.55
CA ARG A 17 -21.13 5.59 -36.26
C ARG A 17 -22.27 6.62 -36.38
N ALA A 18 -22.20 7.48 -37.38
CA ALA A 18 -23.22 8.48 -37.64
C ALA A 18 -24.56 7.88 -38.05
N ALA A 19 -24.54 6.70 -38.68
CA ALA A 19 -25.74 6.03 -39.19
C ALA A 19 -26.38 5.04 -38.23
N THR A 20 -25.68 4.69 -37.11
CA THR A 20 -26.15 3.65 -36.16
C THR A 20 -26.16 4.23 -34.74
N ALA A 21 -27.20 3.93 -33.96
CA ALA A 21 -27.23 4.27 -32.54
C ALA A 21 -26.30 3.37 -31.70
N ALA A 22 -25.72 2.33 -32.29
CA ALA A 22 -24.81 1.40 -31.61
C ALA A 22 -23.35 1.77 -31.95
N LEU A 23 -22.48 1.83 -30.92
CA LEU A 23 -21.06 2.05 -31.12
C LEU A 23 -20.45 0.82 -31.81
N PRO A 24 -19.77 0.99 -32.95
CA PRO A 24 -19.13 -0.13 -33.64
C PRO A 24 -17.86 -0.55 -32.86
N VAL A 25 -17.64 -1.86 -32.77
CA VAL A 25 -16.39 -2.43 -32.27
C VAL A 25 -15.45 -2.66 -33.46
N TYR A 26 -14.23 -2.21 -33.36
CA TYR A 26 -13.18 -2.36 -34.36
C TYR A 26 -11.80 -2.32 -33.74
N GLU A 27 -10.77 -2.55 -34.50
CA GLU A 27 -9.38 -2.54 -34.04
C GLU A 27 -8.68 -1.22 -34.40
N LEU A 28 -7.93 -0.70 -33.46
CA LEU A 28 -7.00 0.42 -33.63
C LEU A 28 -5.58 -0.05 -33.40
N THR A 29 -4.64 0.41 -34.21
CA THR A 29 -3.22 0.19 -33.98
C THR A 29 -2.60 1.48 -33.42
N LEU A 30 -2.15 1.42 -32.18
CA LEU A 30 -1.53 2.51 -31.43
C LEU A 30 -0.12 2.06 -30.99
N PHE A 31 0.91 2.78 -31.39
CA PHE A 31 2.31 2.48 -31.04
C PHE A 31 2.73 1.03 -31.37
N GLY A 32 2.23 0.48 -32.46
CA GLY A 32 2.50 -0.90 -32.90
C GLY A 32 1.69 -1.99 -32.18
N LYS A 33 0.82 -1.62 -31.25
CA LYS A 33 -0.09 -2.52 -30.55
C LYS A 33 -1.50 -2.38 -31.13
N THR A 34 -2.09 -3.49 -31.54
CA THR A 34 -3.49 -3.54 -32.02
C THR A 34 -4.41 -3.82 -30.85
N VAL A 35 -5.39 -2.96 -30.64
CA VAL A 35 -6.34 -3.00 -29.51
C VAL A 35 -7.76 -2.89 -30.03
N SER A 36 -8.69 -3.59 -29.37
CA SER A 36 -10.13 -3.48 -29.66
C SER A 36 -10.71 -2.23 -29.02
N THR A 37 -11.57 -1.51 -29.70
CA THR A 37 -12.31 -0.37 -29.15
C THR A 37 -13.34 -0.77 -28.07
N ASP A 38 -13.60 -2.06 -27.86
CA ASP A 38 -14.43 -2.60 -26.78
C ASP A 38 -13.62 -2.92 -25.50
N ALA A 39 -12.32 -2.60 -25.49
CA ALA A 39 -11.45 -2.87 -24.35
C ALA A 39 -11.82 -2.01 -23.13
N ALA A 40 -11.85 -2.64 -21.95
CA ALA A 40 -12.00 -1.95 -20.67
C ALA A 40 -10.64 -1.49 -20.11
N GLU A 41 -9.56 -2.11 -20.55
CA GLU A 41 -8.20 -1.76 -20.16
C GLU A 41 -7.28 -1.74 -21.38
N LEU A 42 -6.38 -0.74 -21.42
CA LEU A 42 -5.28 -0.65 -22.39
C LEU A 42 -3.95 -0.67 -21.63
N ASP A 43 -3.02 -1.52 -22.03
CA ASP A 43 -1.69 -1.58 -21.46
C ASP A 43 -0.63 -1.24 -22.51
N PHE A 44 0.06 -0.12 -22.31
CA PHE A 44 1.18 0.37 -23.10
C PHE A 44 2.51 0.29 -22.38
N SER A 45 2.60 -0.43 -21.29
CA SER A 45 3.81 -0.55 -20.49
C SER A 45 5.04 -0.89 -21.34
N ASN A 46 6.18 -0.27 -21.01
CA ASN A 46 7.47 -0.42 -21.69
C ASN A 46 7.48 0.07 -23.15
N ILE A 47 6.49 0.81 -23.59
CA ILE A 47 6.51 1.47 -24.90
C ILE A 47 6.97 2.91 -24.71
N TRP A 48 8.24 3.18 -25.01
CA TRP A 48 8.79 4.54 -24.91
C TRP A 48 8.11 5.49 -25.88
N MET A 49 7.23 6.34 -25.38
CA MET A 49 6.43 7.27 -26.21
C MET A 49 6.56 8.74 -25.77
N GLY A 50 6.96 8.99 -24.55
CA GLY A 50 7.03 10.34 -23.96
C GLY A 50 5.69 11.07 -23.92
N THR A 51 5.71 12.34 -23.52
CA THR A 51 4.50 13.18 -23.38
C THR A 51 3.74 13.35 -24.72
N LEU A 52 4.43 13.39 -25.87
CA LEU A 52 3.76 13.47 -27.17
C LEU A 52 2.95 12.21 -27.46
N GLY A 53 3.45 11.03 -27.11
CA GLY A 53 2.72 9.78 -27.25
C GLY A 53 1.51 9.72 -26.32
N ALA A 54 1.62 10.24 -25.10
CA ALA A 54 0.49 10.34 -24.17
C ALA A 54 -0.65 11.19 -24.78
N ASN A 55 -0.33 12.32 -25.39
CA ASN A 55 -1.33 13.15 -26.09
C ASN A 55 -2.04 12.40 -27.23
N VAL A 56 -1.33 11.47 -27.90
CA VAL A 56 -1.97 10.61 -28.91
C VAL A 56 -2.97 9.66 -28.27
N ILE A 57 -2.62 9.05 -27.13
CA ILE A 57 -3.55 8.20 -26.38
C ILE A 57 -4.78 9.02 -25.94
N GLU A 58 -4.58 10.18 -25.33
CA GLU A 58 -5.68 11.06 -24.92
C GLU A 58 -6.61 11.41 -26.09
N SER A 59 -6.06 11.67 -27.29
CA SER A 59 -6.84 12.08 -28.46
C SER A 59 -7.76 10.99 -29.04
N VAL A 60 -7.59 9.75 -28.60
CA VAL A 60 -8.38 8.61 -29.09
C VAL A 60 -9.24 7.94 -28.00
N LEU A 61 -9.27 8.47 -26.79
CA LEU A 61 -10.05 7.88 -25.68
C LEU A 61 -11.54 7.74 -26.02
N ASP A 62 -12.11 8.67 -26.77
CA ASP A 62 -13.51 8.64 -27.21
C ASP A 62 -13.82 7.45 -28.12
N GLU A 63 -12.80 6.78 -28.67
CA GLU A 63 -12.97 5.56 -29.46
C GLU A 63 -13.23 4.33 -28.57
N PHE A 64 -13.01 4.42 -27.26
CA PHE A 64 -13.08 3.33 -26.30
C PHE A 64 -14.19 3.56 -25.26
N PRO A 65 -15.46 3.31 -25.60
CA PRO A 65 -16.60 3.66 -24.74
C PRO A 65 -16.70 2.86 -23.43
N ARG A 66 -15.91 1.80 -23.30
CA ARG A 66 -15.86 0.94 -22.09
C ARG A 66 -14.55 1.06 -21.33
N LEU A 67 -13.67 1.96 -21.75
CA LEU A 67 -12.35 2.07 -21.15
C LEU A 67 -12.44 2.62 -19.73
N GLU A 68 -11.91 1.87 -18.79
CA GLU A 68 -11.84 2.22 -17.38
C GLU A 68 -10.40 2.49 -16.94
N LYS A 69 -9.40 1.87 -17.64
CA LYS A 69 -8.01 1.95 -17.24
C LYS A 69 -7.03 1.98 -18.41
N VAL A 70 -6.00 2.83 -18.31
CA VAL A 70 -4.85 2.86 -19.23
C VAL A 70 -3.57 2.69 -18.41
N VAL A 71 -2.83 1.61 -18.66
CA VAL A 71 -1.55 1.34 -17.99
C VAL A 71 -0.41 1.84 -18.88
N MET A 72 0.41 2.74 -18.33
CA MET A 72 1.51 3.42 -19.02
C MET A 72 2.80 3.37 -18.20
N CYS A 73 3.10 2.20 -17.61
CA CYS A 73 4.34 2.01 -16.86
C CYS A 73 5.55 2.12 -17.81
N ASP A 74 6.57 2.87 -17.42
CA ASP A 74 7.85 2.93 -18.12
C ASP A 74 7.76 3.47 -19.57
N CYS A 75 6.81 4.38 -19.81
CA CYS A 75 6.55 4.98 -21.13
C CYS A 75 7.38 6.26 -21.38
N GLY A 76 8.28 6.66 -20.48
CA GLY A 76 9.11 7.87 -20.63
C GLY A 76 8.34 9.17 -20.39
N ILE A 77 7.36 9.15 -19.51
CA ILE A 77 6.53 10.30 -19.11
C ILE A 77 6.81 10.62 -17.65
N SER A 78 6.89 11.90 -17.29
CA SER A 78 7.12 12.31 -15.90
C SER A 78 5.92 11.98 -15.01
N ASN A 79 6.15 11.82 -13.70
CA ASN A 79 5.06 11.61 -12.73
C ASN A 79 4.06 12.78 -12.75
N GLU A 80 4.55 14.00 -12.91
CA GLU A 80 3.74 15.21 -12.97
C GLU A 80 2.83 15.23 -14.21
N ASP A 81 3.38 14.85 -15.37
CA ASP A 81 2.60 14.77 -16.60
C ASP A 81 1.55 13.65 -16.52
N MET A 82 1.92 12.47 -15.98
CA MET A 82 0.98 11.38 -15.79
C MET A 82 -0.15 11.73 -14.81
N ALA A 83 0.17 12.38 -13.71
CA ALA A 83 -0.82 12.86 -12.76
C ALA A 83 -1.77 13.88 -13.41
N ALA A 84 -1.22 14.84 -14.18
CA ALA A 84 -2.04 15.82 -14.89
C ALA A 84 -2.95 15.18 -15.96
N ILE A 85 -2.52 14.09 -16.60
CA ILE A 85 -3.35 13.31 -17.51
C ILE A 85 -4.47 12.64 -16.73
N ASN A 86 -4.15 11.93 -15.66
CA ASN A 86 -5.11 11.23 -14.83
C ASN A 86 -6.18 12.19 -14.27
N ASP A 87 -5.79 13.37 -13.82
CA ASP A 87 -6.70 14.38 -13.27
C ASP A 87 -7.67 14.98 -14.30
N ARG A 88 -7.31 14.91 -15.60
CA ARG A 88 -8.20 15.37 -16.68
C ARG A 88 -9.27 14.36 -17.10
N HIS A 89 -9.10 13.08 -16.71
CA HIS A 89 -9.93 11.97 -17.17
C HIS A 89 -10.57 11.20 -16.00
N GLU A 90 -11.59 11.80 -15.37
CA GLU A 90 -12.27 11.24 -14.18
C GLU A 90 -12.86 9.83 -14.39
N ASN A 91 -13.19 9.45 -15.64
CA ASN A 91 -13.80 8.18 -15.97
C ASN A 91 -12.79 7.11 -16.47
N VAL A 92 -11.54 7.49 -16.66
CA VAL A 92 -10.48 6.58 -17.14
C VAL A 92 -9.27 6.75 -16.26
N ARG A 93 -8.96 5.72 -15.49
CA ARG A 93 -7.80 5.73 -14.62
C ARG A 93 -6.52 5.51 -15.40
N PHE A 94 -5.57 6.44 -15.29
CA PHE A 94 -4.22 6.27 -15.81
C PHE A 94 -3.32 5.71 -14.71
N VAL A 95 -2.62 4.62 -15.03
CA VAL A 95 -1.72 3.91 -14.12
C VAL A 95 -0.31 3.98 -14.66
N TRP A 96 0.65 4.33 -13.82
CA TRP A 96 2.07 4.35 -14.16
C TRP A 96 2.93 3.82 -13.01
N ARG A 97 4.21 3.70 -13.25
CA ARG A 97 5.19 3.29 -12.25
C ARG A 97 5.93 4.50 -11.71
N VAL A 98 5.97 4.62 -10.38
CA VAL A 98 6.79 5.60 -9.66
C VAL A 98 8.04 4.93 -9.11
N TYR A 99 9.13 5.66 -9.07
CA TYR A 99 10.44 5.18 -8.61
C TYR A 99 10.93 6.02 -7.44
N PHE A 100 11.52 5.38 -6.44
CA PHE A 100 12.14 6.03 -5.29
C PHE A 100 13.23 5.14 -4.71
N SER A 101 14.44 5.69 -4.46
CA SER A 101 15.61 4.89 -4.14
C SER A 101 15.78 3.73 -5.14
N GLU A 102 15.94 2.51 -4.67
CA GLU A 102 16.04 1.28 -5.49
C GLU A 102 14.68 0.55 -5.65
N PHE A 103 13.59 1.23 -5.32
CA PHE A 103 12.24 0.65 -5.31
C PHE A 103 11.35 1.29 -6.35
N SER A 104 10.27 0.59 -6.66
CA SER A 104 9.20 1.12 -7.51
C SER A 104 7.84 0.60 -7.08
N LEU A 105 6.81 1.38 -7.40
CA LEU A 105 5.40 1.05 -7.20
C LEU A 105 4.62 1.41 -8.46
N ARG A 106 3.58 0.64 -8.74
CA ARG A 106 2.52 1.13 -9.64
C ARG A 106 1.58 2.01 -8.83
N THR A 107 0.99 3.00 -9.48
CA THR A 107 0.06 3.93 -8.82
C THR A 107 -1.28 3.29 -8.45
N ASP A 108 -1.55 2.06 -8.91
CA ASP A 108 -2.70 1.22 -8.54
C ASP A 108 -2.34 0.05 -7.59
N ASP A 109 -1.09 -0.01 -7.09
CA ASP A 109 -0.72 -1.00 -6.08
C ASP A 109 -1.42 -0.71 -4.75
N THR A 110 -1.87 -1.76 -4.08
CA THR A 110 -2.55 -1.69 -2.78
C THR A 110 -1.62 -1.97 -1.61
N ASN A 111 -0.44 -2.49 -1.86
CA ASN A 111 0.55 -2.78 -0.83
C ASN A 111 1.99 -2.48 -1.29
N PHE A 112 2.87 -2.25 -0.30
CA PHE A 112 4.30 -2.14 -0.52
C PHE A 112 5.09 -2.72 0.63
N ILE A 113 6.12 -3.52 0.34
CA ILE A 113 7.01 -4.15 1.31
C ILE A 113 8.45 -3.79 1.00
N ALA A 114 9.03 -2.91 1.82
CA ALA A 114 10.45 -2.57 1.73
C ALA A 114 11.36 -3.66 2.30
N ALA A 115 10.90 -4.41 3.30
CA ALA A 115 11.70 -5.42 4.00
C ALA A 115 12.08 -6.64 3.15
N ARG A 116 11.40 -6.90 2.03
CA ARG A 116 11.74 -7.99 1.10
C ARG A 116 13.05 -7.76 0.35
N VAL A 117 13.42 -6.51 0.16
CA VAL A 117 14.68 -6.16 -0.49
C VAL A 117 15.71 -5.92 0.61
N ARG A 118 16.88 -6.58 0.51
CA ARG A 118 17.98 -6.57 1.49
C ARG A 118 18.08 -5.27 2.28
N ASN A 119 18.43 -5.36 3.57
CA ASN A 119 18.71 -4.22 4.45
C ASN A 119 19.75 -3.22 3.89
N ASP A 120 20.39 -3.55 2.77
CA ASP A 120 21.44 -2.76 2.12
C ASP A 120 20.92 -1.53 1.34
N PHE A 121 19.60 -1.43 1.12
CA PHE A 121 19.00 -0.31 0.40
C PHE A 121 18.17 0.56 1.34
N PRO A 122 18.67 1.73 1.74
CA PRO A 122 17.94 2.65 2.59
C PRO A 122 16.74 3.23 1.83
N ILE A 123 15.67 3.52 2.57
CA ILE A 123 14.60 4.42 2.15
C ILE A 123 14.57 5.54 3.18
N TYR A 124 14.73 6.76 2.71
CA TYR A 124 14.61 7.93 3.57
C TYR A 124 13.19 8.50 3.50
N SER A 125 12.74 9.12 4.59
CA SER A 125 11.39 9.66 4.67
C SER A 125 10.99 10.58 3.50
N ASN A 126 11.95 11.33 2.95
CA ASN A 126 11.69 12.22 1.81
C ASN A 126 11.50 11.48 0.48
N ASP A 127 12.03 10.27 0.34
CA ASP A 127 11.84 9.46 -0.86
C ASP A 127 10.37 9.05 -1.01
N LEU A 128 9.65 8.96 0.11
CA LEU A 128 8.25 8.55 0.19
C LEU A 128 7.24 9.67 -0.16
N GLU A 129 7.69 10.89 -0.50
CA GLU A 129 6.82 11.93 -1.06
C GLU A 129 6.17 11.49 -2.40
N VAL A 130 6.74 10.49 -3.05
CA VAL A 130 6.20 9.88 -4.27
C VAL A 130 4.88 9.14 -4.03
N LEU A 131 4.59 8.74 -2.79
CA LEU A 131 3.32 8.08 -2.42
C LEU A 131 2.09 8.94 -2.68
N LYS A 132 2.26 10.24 -2.92
CA LYS A 132 1.18 11.13 -3.39
C LYS A 132 0.50 10.65 -4.69
N TYR A 133 1.18 9.77 -5.44
CA TYR A 133 0.65 9.17 -6.66
C TYR A 133 0.04 7.77 -6.44
N CYS A 134 0.13 7.23 -5.22
CA CYS A 134 -0.29 5.87 -4.85
C CYS A 134 -1.36 5.88 -3.75
N PRO A 135 -2.53 6.52 -3.98
CA PRO A 135 -3.53 6.72 -2.92
C PRO A 135 -4.24 5.42 -2.49
N ASP A 136 -4.13 4.34 -3.27
CA ASP A 136 -4.82 3.07 -3.03
C ASP A 136 -4.10 2.15 -2.04
N LEU A 137 -2.92 2.56 -1.53
CA LEU A 137 -2.19 1.75 -0.57
C LEU A 137 -3.00 1.54 0.70
N ILE A 138 -3.25 0.27 1.04
CA ILE A 138 -3.86 -0.17 2.28
C ILE A 138 -2.87 -0.84 3.23
N ALA A 139 -1.71 -1.29 2.72
CA ALA A 139 -0.68 -1.96 3.49
C ALA A 139 0.72 -1.42 3.14
N LEU A 140 1.50 -1.01 4.16
CA LEU A 140 2.80 -0.37 3.99
C LEU A 140 3.80 -0.92 5.02
N ASP A 141 4.80 -1.66 4.55
CA ASP A 141 5.91 -2.15 5.36
C ASP A 141 7.20 -1.40 5.01
N LEU A 142 7.65 -0.58 5.94
CA LEU A 142 8.89 0.20 5.91
C LEU A 142 9.86 -0.26 7.01
N GLY A 143 9.72 -1.48 7.52
CA GLY A 143 10.60 -2.02 8.54
C GLY A 143 12.07 -2.01 8.13
N HIS A 144 12.98 -1.76 9.09
CA HIS A 144 14.44 -1.78 8.91
C HIS A 144 14.95 -0.80 7.84
N LYS A 145 14.38 0.42 7.80
CA LYS A 145 14.77 1.51 6.89
C LYS A 145 15.23 2.74 7.69
N ASP A 146 15.59 3.79 7.01
CA ASP A 146 16.07 5.03 7.64
C ASP A 146 14.94 6.08 7.78
N ILE A 147 13.76 5.64 8.20
CA ILE A 147 12.59 6.51 8.37
C ILE A 147 12.73 7.31 9.65
N THR A 148 12.67 8.63 9.55
CA THR A 148 12.79 9.57 10.68
C THR A 148 11.54 10.41 10.90
N HIS A 149 10.73 10.62 9.87
CA HIS A 149 9.45 11.34 9.95
C HIS A 149 8.39 10.70 9.06
N LEU A 150 7.11 10.90 9.38
CA LEU A 150 5.98 10.21 8.77
C LEU A 150 5.06 11.15 7.97
N ASN A 151 5.56 12.30 7.51
CA ASN A 151 4.74 13.29 6.80
C ASN A 151 4.11 12.75 5.50
N PHE A 152 4.71 11.74 4.89
CA PHE A 152 4.19 11.08 3.69
C PHE A 152 2.88 10.31 3.92
N LEU A 153 2.55 9.94 5.17
CA LEU A 153 1.31 9.21 5.49
C LEU A 153 0.04 9.98 5.09
N ARG A 154 0.11 11.32 5.00
CA ARG A 154 -0.98 12.16 4.51
C ARG A 154 -1.46 11.82 3.09
N TYR A 155 -0.62 11.13 2.31
CA TYR A 155 -0.92 10.73 0.93
C TYR A 155 -1.63 9.39 0.82
N VAL A 156 -1.62 8.61 1.89
CA VAL A 156 -2.14 7.24 1.94
C VAL A 156 -3.12 7.08 3.12
N PRO A 157 -4.22 7.86 3.12
CA PRO A 157 -5.14 7.95 4.26
C PRO A 157 -5.94 6.66 4.54
N HIS A 158 -5.97 5.73 3.58
CA HIS A 158 -6.70 4.46 3.66
C HIS A 158 -5.86 3.30 4.17
N LEU A 159 -4.67 3.58 4.75
CA LEU A 159 -3.82 2.54 5.33
C LEU A 159 -4.55 1.82 6.47
N LYS A 160 -4.55 0.48 6.37
CA LYS A 160 -5.02 -0.46 7.39
C LYS A 160 -3.88 -1.16 8.11
N TYR A 161 -2.79 -1.43 7.42
CA TYR A 161 -1.63 -2.17 7.93
C TYR A 161 -0.36 -1.35 7.76
N LEU A 162 0.29 -1.02 8.88
CA LEU A 162 1.52 -0.22 8.89
C LEU A 162 2.61 -0.89 9.72
N ILE A 163 3.77 -1.12 9.11
CA ILE A 163 4.95 -1.70 9.76
C ILE A 163 6.11 -0.71 9.67
N LEU A 164 6.60 -0.27 10.83
CA LEU A 164 7.67 0.74 11.00
C LEU A 164 8.83 0.24 11.86
N VAL A 165 8.97 -1.05 11.98
CA VAL A 165 9.94 -1.73 12.86
C VAL A 165 11.37 -1.23 12.62
N GLU A 166 12.14 -1.02 13.73
CA GLU A 166 13.56 -0.63 13.65
C GLU A 166 13.83 0.63 12.81
N ASN A 167 13.00 1.66 12.99
CA ASN A 167 13.20 2.97 12.39
C ASN A 167 13.44 4.05 13.45
N ASP A 168 14.08 5.15 13.07
CA ASP A 168 14.39 6.28 13.97
C ASP A 168 13.21 7.25 14.16
N VAL A 169 11.98 6.73 14.06
CA VAL A 169 10.75 7.51 14.22
C VAL A 169 10.54 7.87 15.68
N ASN A 170 10.39 9.16 15.98
CA ASN A 170 10.06 9.67 17.30
C ASN A 170 8.70 10.39 17.35
N ASN A 171 8.29 11.07 16.30
CA ASN A 171 7.00 11.76 16.19
C ASN A 171 6.04 10.96 15.32
N ILE A 172 4.98 10.44 15.96
CA ILE A 172 3.96 9.62 15.30
C ILE A 172 2.61 10.37 15.15
N THR A 173 2.60 11.69 15.28
CA THR A 173 1.38 12.50 15.07
C THR A 173 0.67 12.16 13.74
N PRO A 174 1.37 11.95 12.61
CA PRO A 174 0.69 11.59 11.36
C PRO A 174 -0.04 10.23 11.40
N ILE A 175 0.37 9.29 12.26
CA ILE A 175 -0.36 8.02 12.43
C ILE A 175 -1.77 8.28 12.99
N GLY A 176 -1.91 9.24 13.88
CA GLY A 176 -3.20 9.61 14.47
C GLY A 176 -4.23 10.15 13.46
N GLU A 177 -3.85 10.41 12.22
CA GLU A 177 -4.73 10.83 11.13
C GLU A 177 -5.30 9.64 10.34
N LEU A 178 -4.74 8.43 10.51
CA LEU A 178 -5.12 7.21 9.80
C LEU A 178 -6.35 6.56 10.48
N GLN A 179 -7.53 6.91 10.01
CA GLN A 179 -8.79 6.49 10.64
C GLN A 179 -9.15 5.01 10.36
N GLU A 180 -8.59 4.43 9.30
CA GLU A 180 -8.81 3.04 8.90
C GLU A 180 -7.70 2.10 9.39
N LEU A 181 -6.71 2.60 10.16
CA LEU A 181 -5.59 1.80 10.63
C LEU A 181 -6.07 0.74 11.65
N GLU A 182 -5.90 -0.53 11.30
CA GLU A 182 -6.30 -1.72 12.05
C GLU A 182 -5.10 -2.39 12.74
N TYR A 183 -3.92 -2.36 12.11
CA TYR A 183 -2.73 -3.08 12.53
C TYR A 183 -1.49 -2.18 12.49
N LEU A 184 -0.73 -2.10 13.60
CA LEU A 184 0.50 -1.32 13.70
C LEU A 184 1.62 -2.10 14.41
N GLU A 185 2.74 -2.28 13.71
CA GLU A 185 4.00 -2.70 14.32
C GLU A 185 5.02 -1.56 14.25
N MET A 186 5.51 -1.10 15.41
CA MET A 186 6.53 -0.07 15.51
C MET A 186 7.53 -0.33 16.65
N PHE A 187 7.82 -1.61 16.90
CA PHE A 187 8.80 -1.97 17.92
C PHE A 187 10.23 -1.54 17.51
N TRP A 188 11.07 -1.32 18.50
CA TRP A 188 12.43 -0.75 18.34
C TRP A 188 12.46 0.59 17.61
N THR A 189 11.45 1.44 17.82
CA THR A 189 11.47 2.83 17.38
C THR A 189 11.85 3.77 18.52
N LYS A 190 12.19 5.02 18.19
CA LYS A 190 12.53 6.07 19.20
C LYS A 190 11.31 6.84 19.70
N CYS A 191 10.12 6.29 19.54
CA CYS A 191 8.87 6.95 19.92
C CYS A 191 8.80 7.16 21.45
N GLU A 192 8.64 8.42 21.87
CA GLU A 192 8.51 8.82 23.27
C GLU A 192 7.07 9.17 23.67
N ASP A 193 6.17 9.30 22.71
CA ASP A 193 4.78 9.70 22.89
C ASP A 193 3.85 8.95 21.95
N ILE A 194 3.04 8.05 22.51
CA ILE A 194 2.05 7.27 21.74
C ILE A 194 0.64 7.88 21.79
N SER A 195 0.45 9.04 22.40
CA SER A 195 -0.87 9.68 22.54
C SER A 195 -1.62 9.88 21.21
N PRO A 196 -0.96 10.12 20.05
CA PRO A 196 -1.66 10.21 18.77
C PRO A 196 -2.45 8.94 18.41
N LEU A 197 -2.06 7.75 18.90
CA LEU A 197 -2.74 6.48 18.62
C LEU A 197 -4.17 6.44 19.18
N GLN A 198 -4.51 7.27 20.17
CA GLN A 198 -5.89 7.38 20.67
C GLN A 198 -6.90 7.84 19.59
N ASN A 199 -6.41 8.44 18.51
CA ASN A 199 -7.25 8.87 17.40
C ASN A 199 -7.52 7.73 16.40
N CYS A 200 -6.73 6.68 16.39
CA CYS A 200 -6.89 5.51 15.51
C CYS A 200 -7.98 4.59 16.07
N LYS A 201 -9.24 4.89 15.78
CA LYS A 201 -10.39 4.17 16.39
C LYS A 201 -10.59 2.75 15.86
N SER A 202 -10.01 2.45 14.69
CA SER A 202 -10.02 1.11 14.09
C SER A 202 -8.86 0.23 14.53
N LEU A 203 -7.88 0.77 15.29
CA LEU A 203 -6.65 0.07 15.66
C LEU A 203 -6.94 -1.04 16.68
N THR A 204 -6.87 -2.29 16.24
CA THR A 204 -7.12 -3.49 17.05
C THR A 204 -5.82 -4.18 17.46
N ASP A 205 -4.78 -4.10 16.64
CA ASP A 205 -3.52 -4.80 16.82
C ASP A 205 -2.34 -3.84 16.93
N LEU A 206 -1.71 -3.81 18.09
CA LEU A 206 -0.64 -2.86 18.40
C LEU A 206 0.60 -3.56 18.97
N ASN A 207 1.73 -3.46 18.26
CA ASN A 207 3.03 -3.87 18.76
C ASN A 207 3.96 -2.67 18.92
N ILE A 208 4.17 -2.27 20.18
CA ILE A 208 5.04 -1.18 20.61
C ILE A 208 6.11 -1.67 21.58
N SER A 209 6.63 -2.87 21.38
CA SER A 209 7.72 -3.39 22.20
C SER A 209 8.99 -2.57 22.03
N TYR A 210 9.75 -2.38 23.12
CA TYR A 210 11.06 -1.69 23.12
C TYR A 210 11.04 -0.28 22.51
N ILE A 211 10.00 0.51 22.73
CA ILE A 211 9.97 1.94 22.39
C ILE A 211 10.53 2.81 23.53
N TYR A 212 10.76 4.09 23.29
CA TYR A 212 11.32 4.99 24.30
C TYR A 212 10.25 5.71 25.15
N CYS A 213 8.99 5.41 24.96
CA CYS A 213 7.90 5.99 25.74
C CYS A 213 8.00 5.58 27.22
N ARG A 214 7.87 6.56 28.12
CA ARG A 214 7.87 6.30 29.56
C ARG A 214 6.64 5.50 29.95
N PRO A 215 6.78 4.47 30.83
CA PRO A 215 5.67 3.58 31.22
C PRO A 215 4.40 4.29 31.66
N ALA A 216 4.50 5.33 32.51
CA ALA A 216 3.34 6.09 32.96
C ALA A 216 2.62 6.83 31.83
N LYS A 217 3.35 7.35 30.82
CA LYS A 217 2.77 8.03 29.68
C LYS A 217 2.12 7.06 28.70
N CYS A 218 2.74 5.90 28.50
CA CYS A 218 2.14 4.82 27.73
C CYS A 218 0.85 4.32 28.37
N LEU A 219 0.83 4.12 29.69
CA LEU A 219 -0.35 3.71 30.44
C LEU A 219 -1.49 4.71 30.27
N GLU A 220 -1.24 6.01 30.46
CA GLU A 220 -2.22 7.09 30.28
C GLU A 220 -2.90 7.03 28.90
N THR A 221 -2.15 6.65 27.86
CA THR A 221 -2.68 6.50 26.50
C THR A 221 -3.45 5.20 26.34
N LEU A 222 -2.84 4.07 26.70
CA LEU A 222 -3.36 2.73 26.42
C LEU A 222 -4.68 2.46 27.15
N VAL A 223 -4.86 2.91 28.38
CA VAL A 223 -6.13 2.72 29.14
C VAL A 223 -7.34 3.40 28.45
N ASN A 224 -7.10 4.29 27.51
CA ASN A 224 -8.11 4.99 26.72
C ASN A 224 -8.28 4.41 25.30
N MET A 225 -7.80 3.20 25.04
CA MET A 225 -7.88 2.50 23.75
C MET A 225 -8.63 1.17 23.88
N PRO A 226 -9.94 1.19 24.26
CA PRO A 226 -10.72 -0.02 24.53
C PRO A 226 -10.98 -0.86 23.25
N GLN A 227 -10.69 -0.33 22.08
CA GLN A 227 -10.79 -1.04 20.81
C GLN A 227 -9.64 -2.03 20.56
N LEU A 228 -8.54 -1.99 21.37
CA LEU A 228 -7.43 -2.91 21.20
C LEU A 228 -7.84 -4.34 21.53
N GLU A 229 -7.65 -5.24 20.58
CA GLU A 229 -7.83 -6.67 20.74
C GLU A 229 -6.52 -7.35 21.12
N ARG A 230 -5.37 -6.86 20.58
CA ARG A 230 -4.05 -7.36 20.91
C ARG A 230 -3.04 -6.25 21.19
N LEU A 231 -2.25 -6.41 22.25
CA LEU A 231 -1.19 -5.48 22.63
C LEU A 231 0.12 -6.22 22.94
N TRP A 232 1.17 -5.94 22.18
CA TRP A 232 2.55 -6.34 22.46
C TRP A 232 3.32 -5.16 23.05
N TYR A 233 3.64 -5.25 24.32
CA TYR A 233 4.32 -4.18 25.10
C TYR A 233 5.53 -4.72 25.86
N CYS A 234 6.33 -5.55 25.21
CA CYS A 234 7.50 -6.18 25.81
C CYS A 234 8.66 -5.16 25.93
N GLY A 235 9.45 -5.28 27.00
CA GLY A 235 10.68 -4.50 27.17
C GLY A 235 10.53 -3.03 27.58
N ASN A 236 9.33 -2.55 27.89
CA ASN A 236 9.05 -1.14 28.20
C ASN A 236 8.93 -0.84 29.72
N ASN A 237 9.13 -1.85 30.57
CA ASN A 237 9.33 -1.73 32.03
C ASN A 237 8.20 -1.04 32.85
N MET A 238 6.92 -1.33 32.56
CA MET A 238 5.84 -1.03 33.49
C MET A 238 6.06 -1.81 34.82
N ASN A 239 5.77 -1.19 35.97
CA ASN A 239 5.75 -1.88 37.23
C ASN A 239 4.44 -2.66 37.42
N ASP A 240 4.37 -3.52 38.46
CA ASP A 240 3.24 -4.42 38.70
C ASP A 240 1.91 -3.65 38.89
N GLU A 241 1.93 -2.46 39.50
CA GLU A 241 0.76 -1.63 39.72
C GLU A 241 0.23 -1.08 38.39
N GLN A 242 1.12 -0.60 37.51
CA GLN A 242 0.79 -0.11 36.18
C GLN A 242 0.26 -1.23 35.25
N LEU A 243 0.86 -2.42 35.32
CA LEU A 243 0.39 -3.59 34.59
C LEU A 243 -1.00 -4.01 35.06
N ALA A 244 -1.27 -4.00 36.36
CA ALA A 244 -2.59 -4.32 36.90
C ALA A 244 -3.65 -3.29 36.48
N GLU A 245 -3.29 -2.00 36.48
CA GLU A 245 -4.17 -0.92 35.99
C GLU A 245 -4.50 -1.10 34.51
N LEU A 246 -3.48 -1.37 33.68
CA LEU A 246 -3.68 -1.59 32.24
C LEU A 246 -4.59 -2.80 31.98
N GLN A 247 -4.34 -3.94 32.63
CA GLN A 247 -5.15 -5.14 32.50
C GLN A 247 -6.60 -4.92 32.97
N ALA A 248 -6.80 -4.13 34.03
CA ALA A 248 -8.13 -3.79 34.50
C ALA A 248 -8.89 -2.86 33.55
N ALA A 249 -8.18 -1.96 32.86
CA ALA A 249 -8.77 -1.03 31.89
C ALA A 249 -9.13 -1.72 30.57
N LEU A 250 -8.39 -2.74 30.17
CA LEU A 250 -8.51 -3.45 28.90
C LEU A 250 -8.70 -4.97 29.16
N PRO A 251 -9.81 -5.41 29.77
CA PRO A 251 -9.99 -6.79 30.22
C PRO A 251 -10.08 -7.82 29.09
N ASP A 252 -10.52 -7.40 27.91
CA ASP A 252 -10.74 -8.26 26.74
C ASP A 252 -9.55 -8.25 25.76
N THR A 253 -8.51 -7.45 26.03
CA THR A 253 -7.32 -7.34 25.17
C THR A 253 -6.33 -8.46 25.47
N GLU A 254 -5.91 -9.21 24.46
CA GLU A 254 -4.78 -10.14 24.57
C GLU A 254 -3.47 -9.36 24.71
N MET A 255 -2.76 -9.54 25.83
CA MET A 255 -1.57 -8.74 26.13
C MET A 255 -0.33 -9.60 26.32
N TYR A 256 0.78 -9.19 25.72
CA TYR A 256 2.12 -9.69 26.03
C TYR A 256 2.95 -8.57 26.66
N LEU A 257 3.13 -8.66 27.97
CA LEU A 257 3.68 -7.60 28.82
C LEU A 257 5.03 -7.96 29.45
N ALA A 258 5.77 -8.92 28.87
CA ALA A 258 7.03 -9.39 29.44
C ALA A 258 8.07 -8.27 29.55
N ALA A 259 8.74 -8.16 30.71
CA ALA A 259 9.83 -7.19 30.91
C ALA A 259 11.01 -7.43 29.96
N ARG A 260 11.19 -8.65 29.49
CA ARG A 260 12.13 -9.06 28.45
C ARG A 260 11.50 -10.18 27.64
N GLY A 261 11.65 -10.16 26.35
CA GLY A 261 11.07 -11.19 25.47
C GLY A 261 11.26 -10.83 23.99
N GLU A 262 10.82 -11.72 23.14
CA GLU A 262 10.82 -11.47 21.70
C GLU A 262 9.77 -10.42 21.34
N PRO A 263 10.11 -9.39 20.55
CA PRO A 263 9.14 -8.39 20.12
C PRO A 263 8.07 -8.96 19.22
N THR A 264 8.32 -10.13 18.62
CA THR A 264 7.35 -10.89 17.84
C THR A 264 7.53 -12.38 18.15
N GLY A 265 6.72 -12.92 19.06
CA GLY A 265 6.71 -14.34 19.39
C GLY A 265 5.81 -15.15 18.43
N SER A 266 5.83 -16.50 18.59
CA SER A 266 4.95 -17.39 17.82
C SER A 266 3.48 -17.01 17.98
N THR A 267 3.04 -16.70 19.20
CA THR A 267 1.67 -16.26 19.48
C THR A 267 1.24 -15.01 18.71
N TRP A 268 2.14 -14.03 18.51
CA TRP A 268 1.85 -12.87 17.67
C TRP A 268 1.64 -13.25 16.20
N ARG A 269 2.51 -14.16 15.70
CA ARG A 269 2.54 -14.57 14.29
C ARG A 269 1.55 -15.67 13.94
N GLU A 270 1.01 -16.39 14.90
CA GLU A 270 0.05 -17.48 14.71
C GLU A 270 -1.42 -17.02 14.87
N HIS A 271 -1.64 -15.74 15.18
CA HIS A 271 -2.99 -15.17 15.34
C HIS A 271 -3.65 -14.93 13.98
N PRO A 272 -4.99 -15.09 13.85
CA PRO A 272 -5.71 -14.80 12.60
C PRO A 272 -5.44 -13.43 12.02
N HIS A 273 -5.43 -12.35 12.82
CA HIS A 273 -5.14 -11.00 12.34
C HIS A 273 -3.74 -10.82 11.73
N TYR A 274 -2.76 -11.62 12.19
CA TYR A 274 -1.45 -11.64 11.54
C TYR A 274 -1.52 -12.23 10.13
N PHE A 275 -2.38 -13.23 9.91
CA PHE A 275 -2.60 -13.79 8.57
C PHE A 275 -3.35 -12.81 7.67
N GLU A 276 -4.36 -12.10 8.19
CA GLU A 276 -5.07 -11.04 7.46
C GLU A 276 -4.10 -9.93 7.02
N MET A 277 -3.20 -9.50 7.91
CA MET A 277 -2.12 -8.58 7.56
C MET A 277 -1.23 -9.15 6.45
N ARG A 278 -0.83 -10.42 6.54
CA ARG A 278 -0.02 -11.08 5.53
C ARG A 278 -0.73 -11.15 4.18
N ASP A 279 -2.02 -11.43 4.17
CA ASP A 279 -2.84 -11.46 2.96
C ASP A 279 -2.93 -10.07 2.31
N ALA A 280 -3.08 -9.01 3.10
CA ALA A 280 -3.08 -7.63 2.62
C ALA A 280 -1.76 -7.24 1.93
N PHE A 281 -0.65 -7.90 2.31
CA PHE A 281 0.66 -7.74 1.68
C PHE A 281 0.93 -8.73 0.54
N ASP A 282 -0.05 -9.54 0.11
CA ASP A 282 0.17 -10.64 -0.84
C ASP A 282 1.30 -11.59 -0.40
N MET A 283 1.45 -11.78 0.91
CA MET A 283 2.47 -12.62 1.50
C MET A 283 1.95 -14.02 1.74
N TYR A 284 2.44 -15.01 1.02
CA TYR A 284 2.19 -16.40 1.35
C TYR A 284 2.82 -16.75 2.71
N TYR A 285 2.03 -17.28 3.63
CA TYR A 285 2.50 -17.74 4.93
C TYR A 285 2.23 -19.26 5.10
N MET A 286 3.26 -20.00 5.58
CA MET A 286 3.10 -21.37 6.02
C MET A 286 3.16 -21.43 7.56
N PRO A 287 2.21 -22.06 8.23
CA PRO A 287 2.28 -22.29 9.67
C PRO A 287 3.57 -23.03 10.03
N GLY A 288 4.34 -22.51 10.98
CA GLY A 288 5.57 -23.14 11.46
C GLY A 288 6.89 -22.45 11.14
N GLY A 289 6.86 -21.25 10.49
CA GLY A 289 8.03 -20.34 10.41
C GLY A 289 9.19 -20.82 9.52
N THR A 290 8.98 -21.80 8.64
CA THR A 290 9.98 -22.19 7.64
C THR A 290 9.72 -21.41 6.34
N ASN A 291 10.76 -20.73 5.86
CA ASN A 291 10.78 -20.04 4.58
C ASN A 291 10.10 -20.86 3.48
N GLY A 292 9.03 -20.31 2.97
CA GLY A 292 8.21 -20.65 1.85
C GLY A 292 8.48 -21.96 1.10
N VAL A 293 7.74 -23.00 1.44
CA VAL A 293 7.44 -24.09 0.50
C VAL A 293 5.94 -24.05 0.21
N ASP A 294 5.55 -24.33 -1.03
CA ASP A 294 4.15 -24.47 -1.43
C ASP A 294 3.50 -25.71 -0.82
N GLU A 295 2.22 -25.91 -1.04
CA GLU A 295 1.46 -27.08 -0.60
C GLU A 295 2.04 -28.43 -1.08
N ASN A 296 2.96 -28.41 -2.05
CA ASN A 296 3.64 -29.56 -2.61
C ASN A 296 5.09 -29.70 -2.09
N GLY A 297 5.53 -28.81 -1.16
CA GLY A 297 6.87 -28.85 -0.57
C GLY A 297 7.96 -28.20 -1.42
N ASN A 298 7.62 -27.46 -2.49
CA ASN A 298 8.58 -26.74 -3.31
C ASN A 298 8.92 -25.41 -2.65
N GLN A 299 10.20 -25.01 -2.65
CA GLN A 299 10.56 -23.64 -2.24
C GLN A 299 9.86 -22.61 -3.13
N ILE A 300 9.07 -21.74 -2.50
CA ILE A 300 8.52 -20.59 -3.20
C ILE A 300 9.68 -19.63 -3.43
N ILE A 301 10.23 -19.66 -4.63
CA ILE A 301 11.16 -18.63 -5.10
C ILE A 301 10.28 -17.44 -5.47
N ILE A 302 10.28 -16.44 -4.61
CA ILE A 302 9.71 -15.14 -4.95
C ILE A 302 10.66 -14.57 -6.02
N THR A 303 10.29 -14.69 -7.27
CA THR A 303 10.94 -13.96 -8.37
C THR A 303 10.52 -12.50 -8.27
N GLU A 304 11.54 -11.63 -8.17
CA GLU A 304 11.47 -10.17 -8.22
C GLU A 304 10.63 -9.65 -9.39
#